data_0632bce77929d2e6a4920e586c9b40c0
#
_entry.id   0632bce77929d2e6a4920e586c9b40c0
#
_cell.length_a   1.000
_cell.length_b   1.000
_cell.length_c   1.000
_cell.angle_alpha   90.00
_cell.angle_beta   90.00
_cell.angle_gamma   90.00
#
_symmetry.space_group_name_H-M   'P 1'
#
loop_
_entity.id
_entity.type
_entity.pdbx_description
1 polymer ?
#
loop_
_entity_poly.entity_id
_entity_poly.type
_entity_poly.pdbx_seq_one_letter_code
_entity_poly.pdbx_strand_id
1 'polypeptide(L)'
;SYAQGMCGKTAETSDLQDLLIASLQGLSAWALKAREYGIIDHQVDSFAPRAFFSTLTNVNFDSPRIVGYARQAIALREALKAQCLAIDASAAVDSPVADLQLVSDDLGDLQRQAADYTPNKDKAAIGENILGLRLLCLYGLKGAAAYMEHAHVLGQYDNAIYAQYHKIMAWLGTWPADMNALLECSMEIGQMNFKVMSILDAGETTKYGHPTPTQVNVKATEGKCILISGHDLKDLYNLLEQTEGTGVNVYTHGEMLPA
;
A
#
# COMPACT_ATOMS: atom_id res chain seq x y z
N SER A 1 14.24 12.65 -4.09
CA SER A 1 14.71 12.82 -5.48
C SER A 1 13.65 12.32 -6.44
N TYR A 2 13.43 13.02 -7.57
CA TYR A 2 12.53 12.56 -8.62
C TYR A 2 13.24 11.66 -9.67
N ALA A 3 14.55 11.48 -9.53
CA ALA A 3 15.35 10.72 -10.49
C ALA A 3 15.51 9.25 -10.07
N GLN A 4 15.42 8.96 -8.79
CA GLN A 4 15.50 7.60 -8.26
C GLN A 4 14.95 7.56 -6.84
N GLY A 5 14.67 6.35 -6.33
CA GLY A 5 14.21 6.16 -4.96
C GLY A 5 15.32 6.36 -3.91
N MET A 6 14.92 6.36 -2.65
CA MET A 6 15.83 6.43 -1.50
C MET A 6 16.39 5.04 -1.13
N CYS A 7 17.41 5.02 -0.25
CA CYS A 7 17.98 3.79 0.32
C CYS A 7 18.45 2.74 -0.70
N GLY A 8 19.00 3.20 -1.83
CA GLY A 8 19.55 2.31 -2.86
C GLY A 8 18.54 1.80 -3.89
N LYS A 9 17.28 2.23 -3.84
CA LYS A 9 16.29 1.92 -4.87
C LYS A 9 16.72 2.52 -6.21
N THR A 10 16.78 1.70 -7.26
CA THR A 10 17.18 2.14 -8.60
C THR A 10 16.11 3.02 -9.23
N ALA A 11 16.48 3.80 -10.26
CA ALA A 11 15.52 4.57 -11.05
C ALA A 11 14.49 3.64 -11.70
N GLU A 12 14.92 2.52 -12.28
CA GLU A 12 14.05 1.50 -12.87
C GLU A 12 12.98 1.03 -11.86
N THR A 13 13.38 0.58 -10.67
CA THR A 13 12.43 0.11 -9.65
C THR A 13 11.47 1.23 -9.22
N SER A 14 11.96 2.46 -9.09
CA SER A 14 11.15 3.62 -8.72
C SER A 14 10.09 3.92 -9.79
N ASP A 15 10.48 3.93 -11.07
CA ASP A 15 9.59 4.18 -12.19
C ASP A 15 8.54 3.07 -12.33
N LEU A 16 8.94 1.80 -12.19
CA LEU A 16 8.01 0.67 -12.21
C LEU A 16 7.02 0.70 -11.02
N GLN A 17 7.40 1.24 -9.89
CA GLN A 17 6.47 1.50 -8.78
C GLN A 17 5.44 2.57 -9.12
N ASP A 18 5.80 3.61 -9.86
CA ASP A 18 4.84 4.61 -10.35
C ASP A 18 3.83 3.97 -11.32
N LEU A 19 4.28 3.07 -12.19
CA LEU A 19 3.40 2.29 -13.09
C LEU A 19 2.47 1.35 -12.31
N LEU A 20 2.95 0.69 -11.26
CA LEU A 20 2.12 -0.09 -10.34
C LEU A 20 1.06 0.79 -9.66
N ILE A 21 1.44 1.97 -9.17
CA ILE A 21 0.51 2.90 -8.53
C ILE A 21 -0.60 3.30 -9.51
N ALA A 22 -0.27 3.65 -10.74
CA ALA A 22 -1.26 3.96 -11.77
C ALA A 22 -2.20 2.78 -12.07
N SER A 23 -1.67 1.55 -12.10
CA SER A 23 -2.47 0.33 -12.26
C SER A 23 -3.44 0.12 -11.10
N LEU A 24 -3.01 0.38 -9.85
CA LEU A 24 -3.85 0.30 -8.64
C LEU A 24 -4.90 1.42 -8.59
N GLN A 25 -4.60 2.61 -9.12
CA GLN A 25 -5.57 3.70 -9.26
C GLN A 25 -6.69 3.31 -10.25
N GLY A 26 -6.32 2.68 -11.38
CA GLY A 26 -7.29 2.14 -12.34
C GLY A 26 -8.14 1.01 -11.75
N LEU A 27 -7.52 0.08 -11.02
CA LEU A 27 -8.24 -0.97 -10.29
C LEU A 27 -9.22 -0.38 -9.27
N SER A 28 -8.79 0.63 -8.50
CA SER A 28 -9.62 1.27 -7.48
C SER A 28 -10.81 2.01 -8.09
N ALA A 29 -10.65 2.61 -9.25
CA ALA A 29 -11.72 3.27 -9.98
C ALA A 29 -12.82 2.27 -10.40
N TRP A 30 -12.45 1.11 -10.89
CA TRP A 30 -13.40 0.03 -11.20
C TRP A 30 -13.95 -0.65 -9.94
N ALA A 31 -13.17 -0.74 -8.84
CA ALA A 31 -13.67 -1.23 -7.56
C ALA A 31 -14.77 -0.33 -6.97
N LEU A 32 -14.67 0.99 -7.15
CA LEU A 32 -15.74 1.91 -6.80
C LEU A 32 -16.98 1.70 -7.68
N LYS A 33 -16.78 1.59 -8.99
CA LYS A 33 -17.89 1.34 -9.92
C LYS A 33 -18.61 0.03 -9.61
N ALA A 34 -17.86 -1.02 -9.26
CA ALA A 34 -18.43 -2.30 -8.83
C ALA A 34 -19.28 -2.16 -7.56
N ARG A 35 -18.86 -1.34 -6.60
CA ARG A 35 -19.63 -1.06 -5.37
C ARG A 35 -20.96 -0.35 -5.65
N GLU A 36 -21.05 0.48 -6.69
CA GLU A 36 -22.34 1.08 -7.11
C GLU A 36 -23.34 0.00 -7.53
N TYR A 37 -22.90 -1.13 -8.05
CA TYR A 37 -23.70 -2.29 -8.41
C TYR A 37 -23.82 -3.33 -7.27
N GLY A 38 -23.34 -3.02 -6.06
CA GLY A 38 -23.36 -3.91 -4.91
C GLY A 38 -22.30 -5.02 -4.93
N ILE A 39 -21.31 -4.93 -5.83
CA ILE A 39 -20.20 -5.90 -5.92
C ILE A 39 -19.09 -5.44 -4.99
N ILE A 40 -18.73 -6.28 -4.00
CA ILE A 40 -17.59 -6.11 -3.12
C ILE A 40 -16.67 -7.33 -3.34
N ASP A 41 -15.48 -7.08 -3.86
CA ASP A 41 -14.49 -8.12 -4.10
C ASP A 41 -13.40 -8.06 -3.02
N HIS A 42 -13.45 -9.01 -2.08
CA HIS A 42 -12.49 -9.09 -0.97
C HIS A 42 -11.06 -9.38 -1.43
N GLN A 43 -10.87 -10.01 -2.59
CA GLN A 43 -9.55 -10.22 -3.16
C GLN A 43 -8.96 -8.88 -3.63
N VAL A 44 -9.77 -8.04 -4.27
CA VAL A 44 -9.36 -6.69 -4.67
C VAL A 44 -9.06 -5.82 -3.45
N ASP A 45 -9.94 -5.86 -2.45
CA ASP A 45 -9.77 -5.10 -1.21
C ASP A 45 -8.46 -5.46 -0.50
N SER A 46 -8.15 -6.74 -0.34
CA SER A 46 -6.91 -7.16 0.33
C SER A 46 -5.67 -6.95 -0.54
N PHE A 47 -5.78 -7.13 -1.84
CA PHE A 47 -4.64 -7.01 -2.76
C PHE A 47 -4.17 -5.56 -2.94
N ALA A 48 -5.11 -4.61 -3.13
CA ALA A 48 -4.75 -3.25 -3.51
C ALA A 48 -3.90 -2.52 -2.46
N PRO A 49 -4.26 -2.49 -1.15
CA PRO A 49 -3.40 -1.91 -0.11
C PRO A 49 -2.07 -2.62 0.02
N ARG A 50 -2.02 -3.96 -0.01
CA ARG A 50 -0.80 -4.76 0.06
C ARG A 50 0.17 -4.42 -1.07
N ALA A 51 -0.31 -4.38 -2.31
CA ALA A 51 0.51 -4.03 -3.46
C ALA A 51 0.99 -2.57 -3.38
N PHE A 52 0.15 -1.66 -2.90
CA PHE A 52 0.52 -0.27 -2.68
C PHE A 52 1.54 -0.10 -1.55
N PHE A 53 1.40 -0.82 -0.45
CA PHE A 53 2.37 -0.90 0.64
C PHE A 53 3.76 -1.31 0.13
N SER A 54 3.84 -2.25 -0.83
CA SER A 54 5.11 -2.70 -1.40
C SER A 54 5.92 -1.56 -2.05
N THR A 55 5.29 -0.43 -2.37
CA THR A 55 5.95 0.75 -2.96
C THR A 55 6.55 1.71 -1.94
N LEU A 56 6.44 1.44 -0.64
CA LEU A 56 7.16 2.21 0.38
C LEU A 56 8.67 2.09 0.23
N THR A 57 9.40 3.04 0.84
CA THR A 57 10.82 3.29 0.55
C THR A 57 11.70 2.05 0.71
N ASN A 58 11.50 1.24 1.74
CA ASN A 58 12.39 0.13 2.12
C ASN A 58 11.71 -1.24 2.06
N VAL A 59 10.61 -1.40 1.32
CA VAL A 59 9.82 -2.64 1.36
C VAL A 59 10.17 -3.58 0.23
N ASN A 60 10.21 -3.10 -1.03
CA ASN A 60 10.45 -3.96 -2.19
C ASN A 60 11.37 -3.28 -3.21
N PHE A 61 12.46 -3.97 -3.57
CA PHE A 61 13.47 -3.54 -4.55
C PHE A 61 13.50 -4.44 -5.79
N ASP A 62 12.58 -5.41 -5.89
CA ASP A 62 12.52 -6.42 -6.95
C ASP A 62 11.62 -5.91 -8.09
N SER A 63 12.23 -5.36 -9.15
CA SER A 63 11.52 -4.83 -10.34
C SER A 63 10.59 -5.86 -10.99
N PRO A 64 10.97 -7.13 -11.22
CA PRO A 64 10.07 -8.16 -11.75
C PRO A 64 8.84 -8.38 -10.85
N ARG A 65 9.00 -8.37 -9.54
CA ARG A 65 7.89 -8.54 -8.60
C ARG A 65 6.93 -7.34 -8.61
N ILE A 66 7.45 -6.12 -8.72
CA ILE A 66 6.64 -4.90 -8.89
C ILE A 66 5.79 -4.99 -10.16
N VAL A 67 6.38 -5.40 -11.28
CA VAL A 67 5.66 -5.63 -12.54
C VAL A 67 4.62 -6.75 -12.38
N GLY A 68 4.94 -7.81 -11.65
CA GLY A 68 3.99 -8.88 -11.30
C GLY A 68 2.75 -8.34 -10.58
N TYR A 69 2.90 -7.41 -9.64
CA TYR A 69 1.79 -6.74 -8.98
C TYR A 69 0.98 -5.85 -9.94
N ALA A 70 1.64 -5.12 -10.83
CA ALA A 70 0.95 -4.31 -11.84
C ALA A 70 0.08 -5.18 -12.77
N ARG A 71 0.60 -6.33 -13.24
CA ARG A 71 -0.17 -7.32 -14.03
C ARG A 71 -1.37 -7.86 -13.26
N GLN A 72 -1.17 -8.20 -12.00
CA GLN A 72 -2.26 -8.68 -11.14
C GLN A 72 -3.33 -7.60 -10.92
N ALA A 73 -2.93 -6.34 -10.70
CA ALA A 73 -3.86 -5.21 -10.58
C ALA A 73 -4.72 -5.06 -11.84
N ILE A 74 -4.09 -5.16 -13.03
CA ILE A 74 -4.79 -5.09 -14.32
C ILE A 74 -5.75 -6.27 -14.49
N ALA A 75 -5.32 -7.49 -14.18
CA ALA A 75 -6.17 -8.69 -14.29
C ALA A 75 -7.41 -8.59 -13.37
N LEU A 76 -7.23 -8.16 -12.12
CA LEU A 76 -8.34 -7.94 -11.17
C LEU A 76 -9.27 -6.82 -11.65
N ARG A 77 -8.73 -5.75 -12.21
CA ARG A 77 -9.50 -4.66 -12.80
C ARG A 77 -10.37 -5.16 -13.97
N GLU A 78 -9.80 -5.91 -14.91
CA GLU A 78 -10.55 -6.45 -16.04
C GLU A 78 -11.66 -7.41 -15.61
N ALA A 79 -11.41 -8.21 -14.55
CA ALA A 79 -12.44 -9.08 -13.98
C ALA A 79 -13.60 -8.27 -13.37
N LEU A 80 -13.32 -7.21 -12.60
CA LEU A 80 -14.35 -6.31 -12.06
C LEU A 80 -15.10 -5.57 -13.18
N LYS A 81 -14.39 -5.06 -14.17
CA LYS A 81 -14.96 -4.40 -15.35
C LYS A 81 -15.94 -5.33 -16.07
N ALA A 82 -15.56 -6.57 -16.30
CA ALA A 82 -16.43 -7.55 -16.92
C ALA A 82 -17.71 -7.81 -16.10
N GLN A 83 -17.62 -7.88 -14.77
CA GLN A 83 -18.77 -8.03 -13.88
C GLN A 83 -19.71 -6.81 -13.96
N CYS A 84 -19.16 -5.59 -13.94
CA CYS A 84 -19.95 -4.36 -14.10
C CYS A 84 -20.67 -4.31 -15.44
N LEU A 85 -19.97 -4.61 -16.54
CA LEU A 85 -20.53 -4.63 -17.89
C LEU A 85 -21.59 -5.71 -18.10
N ALA A 86 -21.53 -6.80 -17.35
CA ALA A 86 -22.57 -7.84 -17.35
C ALA A 86 -23.87 -7.37 -16.72
N ILE A 87 -23.81 -6.40 -15.79
CA ILE A 87 -25.00 -5.80 -15.15
C ILE A 87 -25.50 -4.61 -15.98
N ASP A 88 -24.58 -3.77 -16.42
CA ASP A 88 -24.86 -2.57 -17.22
C ASP A 88 -23.82 -2.43 -18.33
N ALA A 89 -24.21 -2.74 -19.56
CA ALA A 89 -23.33 -2.66 -20.73
C ALA A 89 -22.82 -1.24 -21.01
N SER A 90 -23.40 -0.20 -20.42
CA SER A 90 -22.95 1.19 -20.50
C SER A 90 -22.02 1.61 -19.35
N ALA A 91 -21.70 0.69 -18.43
CA ALA A 91 -20.82 1.00 -17.30
C ALA A 91 -19.47 1.55 -17.78
N ALA A 92 -19.12 2.72 -17.28
CA ALA A 92 -17.89 3.41 -17.63
C ALA A 92 -17.26 4.06 -16.39
N VAL A 93 -15.96 4.25 -16.45
CA VAL A 93 -15.18 4.96 -15.43
C VAL A 93 -14.41 6.09 -16.13
N ASP A 94 -14.66 7.32 -15.69
CA ASP A 94 -13.95 8.50 -16.18
C ASP A 94 -12.65 8.70 -15.38
N SER A 95 -11.59 8.03 -15.83
CA SER A 95 -10.25 8.15 -15.25
C SER A 95 -9.19 7.86 -16.31
N PRO A 96 -8.12 8.66 -16.38
CA PRO A 96 -7.05 8.48 -17.38
C PRO A 96 -6.28 7.16 -17.21
N VAL A 97 -6.44 6.48 -16.08
CA VAL A 97 -5.78 5.20 -15.79
C VAL A 97 -6.76 4.01 -15.75
N ALA A 98 -8.05 4.26 -16.02
CA ALA A 98 -9.10 3.22 -15.95
C ALA A 98 -8.83 2.01 -16.84
N ASP A 99 -8.21 2.22 -17.99
CA ASP A 99 -7.93 1.19 -19.01
C ASP A 99 -6.42 1.00 -19.26
N LEU A 100 -5.56 1.42 -18.32
CA LEU A 100 -4.11 1.26 -18.43
C LEU A 100 -3.75 -0.22 -18.69
N GLN A 101 -2.93 -0.46 -19.73
CA GLN A 101 -2.35 -1.75 -20.05
C GLN A 101 -0.82 -1.64 -20.08
N LEU A 102 -0.11 -2.72 -19.75
CA LEU A 102 1.33 -2.78 -19.91
C LEU A 102 1.68 -2.99 -21.39
N VAL A 103 2.62 -2.20 -21.90
CA VAL A 103 2.99 -2.20 -23.33
C VAL A 103 3.78 -3.44 -23.76
N SER A 104 4.50 -4.09 -22.83
CA SER A 104 5.32 -5.28 -23.09
C SER A 104 5.63 -6.05 -21.79
N ASP A 105 6.50 -7.06 -21.90
CA ASP A 105 7.08 -7.79 -20.77
C ASP A 105 8.50 -7.34 -20.42
N ASP A 106 9.11 -6.50 -21.25
CA ASP A 106 10.46 -5.97 -21.07
C ASP A 106 10.47 -4.83 -20.03
N LEU A 107 11.36 -4.91 -19.03
CA LEU A 107 11.44 -3.92 -17.97
C LEU A 107 11.82 -2.52 -18.47
N GLY A 108 12.67 -2.43 -19.49
CA GLY A 108 13.07 -1.15 -20.08
C GLY A 108 11.93 -0.48 -20.85
N ASP A 109 11.07 -1.25 -21.54
CA ASP A 109 9.87 -0.73 -22.18
C ASP A 109 8.88 -0.21 -21.11
N LEU A 110 8.68 -0.98 -20.06
CA LEU A 110 7.80 -0.62 -18.95
C LEU A 110 8.33 0.60 -18.18
N GLN A 111 9.63 0.70 -17.99
CA GLN A 111 10.24 1.90 -17.41
C GLN A 111 9.99 3.13 -18.29
N ARG A 112 10.07 3.02 -19.62
CA ARG A 112 9.71 4.12 -20.53
C ARG A 112 8.24 4.49 -20.44
N GLN A 113 7.35 3.49 -20.37
CA GLN A 113 5.92 3.71 -20.16
C GLN A 113 5.63 4.43 -18.83
N ALA A 114 6.35 4.12 -17.78
CA ALA A 114 6.17 4.72 -16.45
C ALA A 114 6.34 6.25 -16.46
N ALA A 115 7.10 6.81 -17.40
CA ALA A 115 7.29 8.25 -17.53
C ALA A 115 5.96 9.02 -17.73
N ASP A 116 4.94 8.37 -18.30
CA ASP A 116 3.61 8.94 -18.47
C ASP A 116 2.77 8.95 -17.18
N TYR A 117 3.22 8.21 -16.15
CA TYR A 117 2.49 8.00 -14.91
C TYR A 117 3.23 8.48 -13.66
N THR A 118 4.44 9.00 -13.81
CA THR A 118 5.20 9.54 -12.67
C THR A 118 4.48 10.74 -12.05
N PRO A 119 4.45 10.85 -10.71
CA PRO A 119 3.74 11.93 -9.99
C PRO A 119 4.16 13.34 -10.39
N ASN A 120 5.38 13.51 -10.89
CA ASN A 120 5.96 14.80 -11.24
C ASN A 120 5.90 15.15 -12.74
N LYS A 121 5.19 14.38 -13.57
CA LYS A 121 5.11 14.61 -15.03
C LYS A 121 4.57 15.97 -15.42
N ASP A 122 3.63 16.51 -14.65
CA ASP A 122 2.97 17.79 -14.88
C ASP A 122 3.48 18.92 -13.95
N LYS A 123 4.60 18.70 -13.23
CA LYS A 123 5.18 19.64 -12.27
C LYS A 123 5.32 21.07 -12.83
N ALA A 124 5.73 21.20 -14.09
CA ALA A 124 5.91 22.50 -14.71
C ALA A 124 4.59 23.28 -14.87
N ALA A 125 3.47 22.58 -15.02
CA ALA A 125 2.15 23.17 -15.18
C ALA A 125 1.48 23.49 -13.84
N ILE A 126 1.60 22.62 -12.83
CA ILE A 126 0.90 22.75 -11.56
C ILE A 126 1.71 23.42 -10.45
N GLY A 127 3.02 23.47 -10.58
CA GLY A 127 3.94 24.03 -9.59
C GLY A 127 4.24 23.08 -8.41
N GLU A 128 5.21 23.49 -7.60
CA GLU A 128 5.74 22.65 -6.51
C GLU A 128 4.75 22.44 -5.36
N ASN A 129 3.91 23.45 -5.07
CA ASN A 129 2.96 23.38 -3.95
C ASN A 129 1.87 22.32 -4.21
N ILE A 130 1.28 22.34 -5.41
CA ILE A 130 0.26 21.33 -5.79
C ILE A 130 0.88 19.94 -5.87
N LEU A 131 2.04 19.82 -6.49
CA LEU A 131 2.77 18.56 -6.50
C LEU A 131 3.06 18.04 -5.08
N GLY A 132 3.54 18.94 -4.18
CA GLY A 132 3.81 18.58 -2.79
C GLY A 132 2.57 18.08 -2.04
N LEU A 133 1.42 18.72 -2.23
CA LEU A 133 0.15 18.26 -1.63
C LEU A 133 -0.33 16.93 -2.23
N ARG A 134 -0.21 16.73 -3.55
CA ARG A 134 -0.51 15.46 -4.20
C ARG A 134 0.37 14.32 -3.64
N LEU A 135 1.66 14.58 -3.48
CA LEU A 135 2.59 13.63 -2.86
C LEU A 135 2.30 13.40 -1.37
N LEU A 136 1.88 14.43 -0.63
CA LEU A 136 1.45 14.27 0.76
C LEU A 136 0.28 13.31 0.88
N CYS A 137 -0.75 13.47 0.04
CA CYS A 137 -1.88 12.55 -0.02
C CYS A 137 -1.43 11.11 -0.39
N LEU A 138 -0.59 10.98 -1.42
CA LEU A 138 -0.10 9.68 -1.88
C LEU A 138 0.70 8.97 -0.78
N TYR A 139 1.62 9.66 -0.11
CA TYR A 139 2.45 9.06 0.93
C TYR A 139 1.67 8.78 2.22
N GLY A 140 0.73 9.65 2.59
CA GLY A 140 -0.20 9.40 3.70
C GLY A 140 -1.03 8.14 3.45
N LEU A 141 -1.56 7.99 2.23
CA LEU A 141 -2.32 6.81 1.85
C LEU A 141 -1.44 5.53 1.82
N LYS A 142 -0.15 5.62 1.42
CA LYS A 142 0.80 4.50 1.52
C LYS A 142 0.99 4.03 2.97
N GLY A 143 1.11 4.97 3.91
CA GLY A 143 1.21 4.65 5.34
C GLY A 143 -0.05 3.95 5.86
N ALA A 144 -1.23 4.48 5.51
CA ALA A 144 -2.50 3.85 5.86
C ALA A 144 -2.62 2.43 5.27
N ALA A 145 -2.19 2.24 4.01
CA ALA A 145 -2.21 0.93 3.35
C ALA A 145 -1.30 -0.10 4.03
N ALA A 146 -0.15 0.32 4.58
CA ALA A 146 0.71 -0.55 5.37
C ALA A 146 -0.01 -1.06 6.63
N TYR A 147 -0.67 -0.18 7.37
CA TYR A 147 -1.45 -0.59 8.55
C TYR A 147 -2.71 -1.39 8.19
N MET A 148 -3.33 -1.13 7.01
CA MET A 148 -4.41 -1.97 6.50
C MET A 148 -3.94 -3.41 6.25
N GLU A 149 -2.75 -3.60 5.68
CA GLU A 149 -2.18 -4.94 5.49
C GLU A 149 -1.86 -5.62 6.82
N HIS A 150 -1.26 -4.92 7.80
CA HIS A 150 -1.03 -5.47 9.13
C HIS A 150 -2.33 -5.87 9.83
N ALA A 151 -3.38 -5.04 9.75
CA ALA A 151 -4.71 -5.37 10.27
C ALA A 151 -5.31 -6.59 9.55
N HIS A 152 -5.16 -6.66 8.21
CA HIS A 152 -5.65 -7.76 7.40
C HIS A 152 -5.02 -9.11 7.79
N VAL A 153 -3.69 -9.17 7.98
CA VAL A 153 -3.01 -10.42 8.40
C VAL A 153 -3.37 -10.88 9.81
N LEU A 154 -3.95 -9.99 10.62
CA LEU A 154 -4.55 -10.28 11.93
C LEU A 154 -6.05 -10.60 11.84
N GLY A 155 -6.60 -10.74 10.63
CA GLY A 155 -7.99 -11.11 10.40
C GLY A 155 -8.99 -9.95 10.54
N GLN A 156 -8.51 -8.70 10.57
CA GLN A 156 -9.37 -7.52 10.64
C GLN A 156 -9.82 -7.08 9.24
N TYR A 157 -11.08 -6.71 9.11
CA TYR A 157 -11.66 -6.19 7.88
C TYR A 157 -12.78 -5.20 8.19
N ASP A 158 -12.77 -4.05 7.54
CA ASP A 158 -13.86 -3.07 7.57
C ASP A 158 -14.15 -2.56 6.15
N ASN A 159 -15.29 -2.93 5.59
CA ASN A 159 -15.71 -2.54 4.24
C ASN A 159 -15.70 -1.03 4.02
N ALA A 160 -16.03 -0.21 5.03
CA ALA A 160 -16.06 1.24 4.90
C ALA A 160 -14.65 1.81 4.73
N ILE A 161 -13.65 1.23 5.41
CA ILE A 161 -12.24 1.61 5.26
C ILE A 161 -11.76 1.29 3.84
N TYR A 162 -12.03 0.08 3.33
CA TYR A 162 -11.62 -0.30 1.97
C TYR A 162 -12.34 0.54 0.90
N ALA A 163 -13.62 0.82 1.07
CA ALA A 163 -14.35 1.71 0.18
C ALA A 163 -13.74 3.12 0.15
N GLN A 164 -13.36 3.66 1.30
CA GLN A 164 -12.71 4.97 1.42
C GLN A 164 -11.31 4.96 0.80
N TYR A 165 -10.52 3.89 1.01
CA TYR A 165 -9.23 3.70 0.35
C TYR A 165 -9.36 3.74 -1.18
N HIS A 166 -10.29 2.95 -1.75
CA HIS A 166 -10.51 2.94 -3.20
C HIS A 166 -10.98 4.28 -3.73
N LYS A 167 -11.85 4.99 -3.00
CA LYS A 167 -12.29 6.34 -3.35
C LYS A 167 -11.11 7.31 -3.48
N ILE A 168 -10.24 7.36 -2.47
CA ILE A 168 -9.07 8.25 -2.46
C ILE A 168 -8.08 7.84 -3.56
N MET A 169 -7.81 6.55 -3.69
CA MET A 169 -6.87 6.02 -4.68
C MET A 169 -7.33 6.31 -6.12
N ALA A 170 -8.61 6.10 -6.42
CA ALA A 170 -9.21 6.43 -7.72
C ALA A 170 -9.15 7.93 -8.01
N TRP A 171 -9.49 8.76 -7.01
CA TRP A 171 -9.45 10.22 -7.16
C TRP A 171 -8.02 10.72 -7.42
N LEU A 172 -7.01 10.20 -6.74
CA LEU A 172 -5.62 10.55 -7.01
C LEU A 172 -5.19 10.18 -8.43
N GLY A 173 -5.79 9.13 -9.02
CA GLY A 173 -5.57 8.73 -10.42
C GLY A 173 -6.12 9.72 -11.46
N THR A 174 -6.95 10.69 -11.07
CA THR A 174 -7.43 11.77 -11.94
C THR A 174 -6.48 12.96 -12.01
N TRP A 175 -5.33 12.90 -11.34
CA TRP A 175 -4.31 13.97 -11.28
C TRP A 175 -4.84 15.30 -10.74
N PRO A 176 -5.49 15.33 -9.57
CA PRO A 176 -6.11 16.54 -9.02
C PRO A 176 -5.10 17.66 -8.86
N ALA A 177 -5.50 18.90 -9.18
CA ALA A 177 -4.66 20.09 -9.09
C ALA A 177 -5.29 21.22 -8.26
N ASP A 178 -6.47 21.01 -7.68
CA ASP A 178 -7.09 21.97 -6.77
C ASP A 178 -6.48 21.85 -5.37
N MET A 179 -5.95 22.97 -4.87
CA MET A 179 -5.25 23.02 -3.58
C MET A 179 -6.17 22.66 -2.41
N ASN A 180 -7.41 23.21 -2.40
CA ASN A 180 -8.33 22.98 -1.30
C ASN A 180 -8.81 21.53 -1.27
N ALA A 181 -9.13 20.96 -2.43
CA ALA A 181 -9.49 19.53 -2.53
C ALA A 181 -8.35 18.60 -2.09
N LEU A 182 -7.09 18.96 -2.39
CA LEU A 182 -5.93 18.18 -1.92
C LEU A 182 -5.74 18.30 -0.40
N LEU A 183 -5.95 19.48 0.19
CA LEU A 183 -5.92 19.65 1.64
C LEU A 183 -7.04 18.87 2.32
N GLU A 184 -8.27 18.92 1.80
CA GLU A 184 -9.40 18.13 2.28
C GLU A 184 -9.11 16.63 2.19
N CYS A 185 -8.56 16.16 1.07
CA CYS A 185 -8.15 14.77 0.88
C CYS A 185 -7.09 14.35 1.92
N SER A 186 -6.11 15.21 2.22
CA SER A 186 -5.09 14.89 3.23
C SER A 186 -5.70 14.69 4.63
N MET A 187 -6.70 15.49 4.99
CA MET A 187 -7.47 15.33 6.23
C MET A 187 -8.35 14.08 6.21
N GLU A 188 -8.97 13.77 5.08
CA GLU A 188 -9.76 12.54 4.89
C GLU A 188 -8.88 11.29 5.07
N ILE A 189 -7.65 11.30 4.53
CA ILE A 189 -6.67 10.22 4.73
C ILE A 189 -6.32 10.07 6.21
N GLY A 190 -6.10 11.18 6.92
CA GLY A 190 -5.83 11.15 8.36
C GLY A 190 -6.97 10.52 9.17
N GLN A 191 -8.21 10.88 8.87
CA GLN A 191 -9.40 10.31 9.50
C GLN A 191 -9.56 8.82 9.19
N MET A 192 -9.30 8.42 7.94
CA MET A 192 -9.29 7.01 7.53
C MET A 192 -8.21 6.25 8.29
N ASN A 193 -6.98 6.79 8.34
CA ASN A 193 -5.87 6.15 9.03
C ASN A 193 -6.14 5.95 10.54
N PHE A 194 -6.82 6.90 11.19
CA PHE A 194 -7.25 6.73 12.58
C PHE A 194 -8.14 5.49 12.76
N LYS A 195 -9.07 5.25 11.83
CA LYS A 195 -9.91 4.05 11.85
C LYS A 195 -9.10 2.78 11.57
N VAL A 196 -8.17 2.85 10.61
CA VAL A 196 -7.24 1.73 10.32
C VAL A 196 -6.44 1.36 11.55
N MET A 197 -5.86 2.34 12.25
CA MET A 197 -5.11 2.10 13.48
C MET A 197 -6.00 1.50 14.59
N SER A 198 -7.27 1.89 14.66
CA SER A 198 -8.21 1.32 15.65
C SER A 198 -8.49 -0.17 15.40
N ILE A 199 -8.65 -0.59 14.13
CA ILE A 199 -8.83 -2.02 13.83
C ILE A 199 -7.53 -2.81 13.92
N LEU A 200 -6.38 -2.18 13.67
CA LEU A 200 -5.06 -2.79 13.89
C LEU A 200 -4.84 -3.04 15.39
N ASP A 201 -5.05 -2.02 16.24
CA ASP A 201 -4.97 -2.16 17.70
C ASP A 201 -5.89 -3.27 18.23
N ALA A 202 -7.12 -3.34 17.72
CA ALA A 202 -8.04 -4.42 18.08
C ALA A 202 -7.53 -5.80 17.66
N GLY A 203 -6.89 -5.92 16.49
CA GLY A 203 -6.27 -7.15 16.01
C GLY A 203 -5.08 -7.56 16.87
N GLU A 204 -4.18 -6.62 17.17
CA GLU A 204 -2.98 -6.86 17.96
C GLU A 204 -3.32 -7.22 19.41
N THR A 205 -4.16 -6.41 20.07
CA THR A 205 -4.55 -6.66 21.46
C THR A 205 -5.36 -7.93 21.63
N THR A 206 -6.17 -8.32 20.64
CA THR A 206 -6.87 -9.62 20.62
C THR A 206 -5.88 -10.78 20.47
N LYS A 207 -4.86 -10.63 19.63
CA LYS A 207 -3.90 -11.71 19.32
C LYS A 207 -2.81 -11.85 20.37
N TYR A 208 -2.26 -10.73 20.84
CA TYR A 208 -1.05 -10.70 21.68
C TYR A 208 -1.32 -10.22 23.12
N GLY A 209 -2.49 -9.72 23.40
CA GLY A 209 -2.85 -9.12 24.69
C GLY A 209 -2.53 -7.63 24.78
N HIS A 210 -3.00 -7.00 25.87
CA HIS A 210 -2.68 -5.60 26.12
C HIS A 210 -1.25 -5.47 26.66
N PRO A 211 -0.50 -4.42 26.27
CA PRO A 211 0.81 -4.14 26.83
C PRO A 211 0.77 -4.01 28.35
N THR A 212 1.67 -4.69 29.04
CA THR A 212 1.83 -4.61 30.49
C THR A 212 3.29 -4.33 30.84
N PRO A 213 3.58 -3.54 31.89
CA PRO A 213 4.95 -3.34 32.35
C PRO A 213 5.61 -4.68 32.67
N THR A 214 6.70 -5.00 31.98
CA THR A 214 7.38 -6.28 32.10
C THR A 214 8.87 -6.05 32.34
N GLN A 215 9.48 -6.82 33.25
CA GLN A 215 10.91 -6.79 33.44
C GLN A 215 11.61 -7.61 32.35
N VAL A 216 12.53 -6.98 31.62
CA VAL A 216 13.30 -7.62 30.57
C VAL A 216 14.79 -7.61 30.88
N ASN A 217 15.51 -8.64 30.44
CA ASN A 217 16.96 -8.69 30.56
C ASN A 217 17.59 -7.83 29.46
N VAL A 218 18.27 -6.75 29.83
CA VAL A 218 18.99 -5.85 28.92
C VAL A 218 20.47 -6.23 28.72
N LYS A 219 20.94 -7.31 29.36
CA LYS A 219 22.31 -7.80 29.22
C LYS A 219 22.35 -8.94 28.20
N ALA A 220 23.49 -9.03 27.48
CA ALA A 220 23.72 -10.18 26.61
C ALA A 220 23.75 -11.48 27.41
N THR A 221 23.09 -12.52 26.91
CA THR A 221 23.10 -13.88 27.43
C THR A 221 24.02 -14.73 26.55
N GLU A 222 24.79 -15.63 27.15
CA GLU A 222 25.65 -16.55 26.40
C GLU A 222 24.83 -17.43 25.46
N GLY A 223 25.34 -17.66 24.25
CA GLY A 223 24.71 -18.51 23.24
C GLY A 223 24.55 -17.84 21.90
N LYS A 224 23.93 -18.57 20.95
CA LYS A 224 23.58 -18.04 19.63
C LYS A 224 22.41 -17.09 19.77
N CYS A 225 22.38 -16.08 18.93
CA CYS A 225 21.26 -15.11 18.95
C CYS A 225 20.83 -14.67 17.56
N ILE A 226 19.59 -14.19 17.50
CA ILE A 226 19.01 -13.44 16.39
C ILE A 226 18.66 -12.05 16.92
N LEU A 227 19.07 -11.02 16.22
CA LEU A 227 18.62 -9.64 16.46
C LEU A 227 17.54 -9.31 15.45
N ILE A 228 16.32 -9.06 15.93
CA ILE A 228 15.20 -8.60 15.11
C ILE A 228 14.95 -7.12 15.33
N SER A 229 14.72 -6.38 14.26
CA SER A 229 14.37 -4.96 14.28
C SER A 229 13.23 -4.70 13.31
N GLY A 230 12.39 -3.74 13.62
CA GLY A 230 11.21 -3.38 12.83
C GLY A 230 10.01 -3.10 13.73
N HIS A 231 8.81 -3.29 13.22
CA HIS A 231 7.57 -2.94 13.92
C HIS A 231 6.45 -3.97 13.77
N ASP A 232 6.63 -5.01 12.94
CA ASP A 232 5.59 -6.02 12.70
C ASP A 232 5.58 -7.08 13.82
N LEU A 233 4.57 -7.01 14.69
CA LEU A 233 4.40 -7.97 15.80
C LEU A 233 4.12 -9.38 15.29
N LYS A 234 3.51 -9.55 14.11
CA LYS A 234 3.28 -10.87 13.53
C LYS A 234 4.59 -11.55 13.14
N ASP A 235 5.54 -10.82 12.59
CA ASP A 235 6.86 -11.34 12.26
C ASP A 235 7.65 -11.71 13.52
N LEU A 236 7.60 -10.88 14.57
CA LEU A 236 8.20 -11.21 15.86
C LEU A 236 7.60 -12.48 16.46
N TYR A 237 6.27 -12.57 16.48
CA TYR A 237 5.57 -13.76 16.99
C TYR A 237 5.99 -15.03 16.23
N ASN A 238 5.98 -14.99 14.91
CA ASN A 238 6.39 -16.13 14.08
C ASN A 238 7.86 -16.53 14.32
N LEU A 239 8.76 -15.53 14.53
CA LEU A 239 10.16 -15.79 14.86
C LEU A 239 10.29 -16.49 16.21
N LEU A 240 9.55 -16.04 17.22
CA LEU A 240 9.56 -16.64 18.56
C LEU A 240 9.04 -18.08 18.51
N GLU A 241 7.96 -18.36 17.77
CA GLU A 241 7.46 -19.73 17.57
C GLU A 241 8.53 -20.64 16.90
N GLN A 242 9.21 -20.13 15.86
CA GLN A 242 10.25 -20.89 15.14
C GLN A 242 11.52 -21.15 15.97
N THR A 243 11.81 -20.29 16.95
CA THR A 243 13.01 -20.38 17.78
C THR A 243 12.75 -21.06 19.12
N GLU A 244 11.51 -21.37 19.47
CA GLU A 244 11.15 -22.04 20.71
C GLU A 244 11.90 -23.37 20.85
N GLY A 245 12.55 -23.60 22.00
CA GLY A 245 13.28 -24.84 22.28
C GLY A 245 14.59 -25.05 21.51
N THR A 246 15.00 -24.11 20.62
CA THR A 246 16.23 -24.24 19.81
C THR A 246 17.50 -23.81 20.55
N GLY A 247 17.38 -23.17 21.71
CA GLY A 247 18.50 -22.56 22.43
C GLY A 247 19.06 -21.29 21.79
N VAL A 248 18.34 -20.68 20.85
CA VAL A 248 18.67 -19.40 20.23
C VAL A 248 18.01 -18.26 21.01
N ASN A 249 18.79 -17.27 21.44
CA ASN A 249 18.28 -16.08 22.09
C ASN A 249 17.78 -15.09 21.04
N VAL A 250 16.60 -14.48 21.26
CA VAL A 250 16.05 -13.43 20.39
C VAL A 250 16.18 -12.09 21.09
N TYR A 251 16.79 -11.12 20.42
CA TYR A 251 16.92 -9.74 20.88
C TYR A 251 16.12 -8.82 20.00
N THR A 252 15.35 -7.94 20.60
CA THR A 252 14.56 -6.92 19.89
C THR A 252 15.31 -5.59 19.83
N HIS A 253 15.07 -4.80 18.79
CA HIS A 253 15.66 -3.49 18.56
C HIS A 253 14.65 -2.54 17.89
N GLY A 254 14.85 -1.24 18.02
CA GLY A 254 14.01 -0.21 17.40
C GLY A 254 12.60 -0.20 17.98
N GLU A 255 11.61 -0.20 17.12
CA GLU A 255 10.18 -0.18 17.54
C GLU A 255 9.75 -1.48 18.23
N MET A 256 10.49 -2.58 18.07
CA MET A 256 10.22 -3.84 18.77
C MET A 256 10.81 -3.90 20.20
N LEU A 257 11.51 -2.86 20.68
CA LEU A 257 12.06 -2.86 22.03
C LEU A 257 11.01 -3.09 23.14
N PRO A 258 9.81 -2.52 23.06
CA PRO A 258 8.78 -2.71 24.09
C PRO A 258 7.93 -3.98 23.89
N ALA A 259 8.13 -4.73 22.83
CA ALA A 259 7.32 -5.89 22.47
C ALA A 259 7.67 -7.16 23.29
#